data_85b1d707199c17adf55f4afc46fb4ebc
#
_entry.id   85b1d707199c17adf55f4afc46fb4ebc
#
_cell.length_a   1.000
_cell.length_b   1.000
_cell.length_c   1.000
_cell.angle_alpha   90.00
_cell.angle_beta   90.00
_cell.angle_gamma   90.00
#
_symmetry.space_group_name_H-M   'P 1'
#
loop_
_entity.id
_entity.type
_entity.pdbx_description
1 polymer ?
#
loop_
_entity_poly.entity_id
_entity_poly.type
_entity_poly.pdbx_seq_one_letter_code
_entity_poly.pdbx_strand_id
1 'polypeptide(L)'
;MPASSQPRIIIFTGSSCPWCNRVRQYLKEKGFRFREVNVERDRDGAREMQRRHIMGVPVVLVGSHPIIGFDKAKIDKLLGIKK
;
A
#
# COMPACT_ATOMS: atom_id res chain seq x y z
N MET A 1 23.07 5.84 3.04
CA MET A 1 22.61 5.60 2.95
C MET A 1 21.94 5.20 2.89
N PRO A 2 21.72 5.40 2.92
CA PRO A 2 20.93 4.90 3.10
C PRO A 2 20.47 4.10 2.76
N ALA A 3 20.70 4.15 3.13
CA ALA A 3 20.18 3.13 3.01
C ALA A 3 18.91 2.77 2.68
N SER A 4 18.35 3.38 2.20
CA SER A 4 17.12 2.93 1.95
C SER A 4 17.04 2.38 0.61
N SER A 5 17.29 1.16 0.58
CA SER A 5 16.95 0.39 -0.58
C SER A 5 15.48 0.03 -0.62
N GLN A 6 14.72 0.59 0.30
CA GLN A 6 13.27 0.35 0.32
C GLN A 6 12.59 1.08 -0.84
N PRO A 7 11.75 0.39 -1.63
CA PRO A 7 10.97 1.09 -2.64
C PRO A 7 9.91 1.98 -1.99
N ARG A 8 9.41 2.96 -2.74
CA ARG A 8 8.37 3.83 -2.24
C ARG A 8 7.09 3.02 -2.08
N ILE A 9 6.48 3.12 -0.91
CA ILE A 9 5.24 2.40 -0.62
C ILE A 9 4.15 3.40 -0.30
N ILE A 10 3.03 3.28 -1.00
CA ILE A 10 1.84 4.08 -0.74
C ILE A 10 0.68 3.12 -0.53
N ILE A 11 -0.07 3.32 0.55
CA ILE A 11 -1.28 2.54 0.81
C ILE A 11 -2.48 3.43 0.55
N PHE A 12 -3.34 3.03 -0.38
CA PHE A 12 -4.61 3.68 -0.59
C PHE A 12 -5.64 3.04 0.32
N THR A 13 -6.28 3.85 1.16
CA THR A 13 -7.21 3.34 2.19
C THR A 13 -8.56 4.04 2.08
N GLY A 14 -9.53 3.52 2.81
CA GLY A 14 -10.83 4.16 3.00
C GLY A 14 -11.12 4.31 4.48
N SER A 15 -12.20 5.03 4.80
CA SER A 15 -12.52 5.32 6.19
C SER A 15 -13.04 4.09 6.94
N SER A 16 -13.68 3.16 6.24
CA SER A 16 -14.18 1.93 6.85
C SER A 16 -13.55 0.74 6.14
N CYS A 17 -12.33 0.42 6.50
CA CYS A 17 -11.59 -0.62 5.81
C CYS A 17 -10.78 -1.44 6.81
N PRO A 18 -11.35 -2.56 7.31
CA PRO A 18 -10.61 -3.40 8.26
C PRO A 18 -9.32 -3.96 7.67
N TRP A 19 -9.32 -4.31 6.39
CA TRP A 19 -8.13 -4.85 5.74
C TRP A 19 -7.02 -3.81 5.60
N CYS A 20 -7.38 -2.53 5.54
CA CYS A 20 -6.39 -1.46 5.51
C CYS A 20 -5.57 -1.45 6.80
N ASN A 21 -6.22 -1.70 7.94
CA ASN A 21 -5.52 -1.79 9.22
C ASN A 21 -4.54 -2.95 9.23
N ARG A 22 -4.93 -4.08 8.64
CA ARG A 22 -4.05 -5.24 8.58
C ARG A 22 -2.81 -4.98 7.73
N VAL A 23 -2.99 -4.31 6.60
CA VAL A 23 -1.87 -3.96 5.74
C VAL A 23 -0.91 -3.03 6.47
N ARG A 24 -1.45 -1.98 7.11
CA ARG A 24 -0.62 -1.05 7.86
C ARG A 24 0.17 -1.75 8.94
N GLN A 25 -0.50 -2.59 9.70
CA GLN A 25 0.15 -3.31 10.80
C GLN A 25 1.25 -4.23 10.28
N TYR A 26 0.96 -4.95 9.20
CA TYR A 26 1.93 -5.87 8.62
C TYR A 26 3.19 -5.14 8.19
N LEU A 27 3.04 -4.03 7.48
CA LEU A 27 4.21 -3.27 7.01
C LEU A 27 5.00 -2.68 8.15
N LYS A 28 4.31 -2.20 9.19
CA LYS A 28 4.99 -1.68 10.38
C LYS A 28 5.78 -2.76 11.09
N GLU A 29 5.21 -3.94 11.23
CA GLU A 29 5.88 -5.07 11.87
C GLU A 29 7.13 -5.50 11.11
N LYS A 30 7.11 -5.35 9.80
CA LYS A 30 8.26 -5.70 8.97
C LYS A 30 9.26 -4.56 8.82
N GLY A 31 8.99 -3.42 9.45
CA GLY A 31 9.93 -2.31 9.46
C GLY A 31 9.91 -1.43 8.21
N PHE A 32 8.84 -1.49 7.43
CA PHE A 32 8.76 -0.67 6.24
C PHE A 32 8.07 0.65 6.51
N ARG A 33 8.53 1.69 5.84
CA ARG A 33 7.89 2.98 5.85
C ARG A 33 6.93 3.07 4.69
N PHE A 34 5.82 3.75 4.91
CA PHE A 34 4.83 3.92 3.85
C PHE A 34 4.08 5.22 4.06
N ARG A 35 3.48 5.71 2.98
CA ARG A 35 2.59 6.83 3.01
C ARG A 35 1.17 6.30 2.86
N GLU A 36 0.27 6.80 3.70
CA GLU A 36 -1.13 6.40 3.62
C GLU A 36 -1.95 7.51 2.97
N VAL A 37 -2.78 7.14 1.99
CA VAL A 37 -3.65 8.08 1.30
C VAL A 37 -5.08 7.58 1.43
N ASN A 38 -5.91 8.31 2.18
CA ASN A 38 -7.31 7.97 2.32
C ASN A 38 -8.08 8.55 1.13
N VAL A 39 -8.52 7.67 0.23
CA VAL A 39 -9.13 8.12 -1.03
C VAL A 39 -10.51 8.73 -0.84
N GLU A 40 -11.11 8.57 0.33
CA GLU A 40 -12.39 9.23 0.61
C GLU A 40 -12.20 10.69 1.00
N ARG A 41 -10.99 11.05 1.44
CA ARG A 41 -10.69 12.40 1.86
C ARG A 41 -9.71 13.12 0.92
N ASP A 42 -8.95 12.36 0.15
CA ASP A 42 -7.92 12.89 -0.73
C ASP A 42 -8.35 12.73 -2.18
N ARG A 43 -8.71 13.86 -2.81
CA ARG A 43 -9.18 13.85 -4.20
C ARG A 43 -8.12 13.37 -5.17
N ASP A 44 -6.87 13.75 -4.92
CA ASP A 44 -5.78 13.34 -5.79
C ASP A 44 -5.55 11.83 -5.70
N GLY A 45 -5.68 11.27 -4.49
CA GLY A 45 -5.59 9.83 -4.31
C GLY A 45 -6.71 9.10 -5.02
N ALA A 46 -7.94 9.60 -4.90
CA ALA A 46 -9.08 9.00 -5.58
C ALA A 46 -8.91 9.04 -7.09
N ARG A 47 -8.42 10.18 -7.59
CA ARG A 47 -8.18 10.34 -9.03
C ARG A 47 -7.09 9.40 -9.52
N GLU A 48 -6.06 9.20 -8.71
CA GLU A 48 -4.99 8.28 -9.07
C GLU A 48 -5.50 6.86 -9.20
N MET A 49 -6.38 6.43 -8.28
CA MET A 49 -7.00 5.11 -8.36
C MET A 49 -7.85 4.97 -9.62
N GLN A 50 -8.63 5.99 -9.95
CA GLN A 50 -9.43 5.96 -11.16
C GLN A 50 -8.57 5.83 -12.41
N ARG A 51 -7.47 6.55 -12.45
CA ARG A 51 -6.54 6.49 -13.56
C ARG A 51 -5.96 5.09 -13.75
N ARG A 52 -5.78 4.36 -12.67
CA ARG A 52 -5.24 3.01 -12.69
C ARG A 52 -6.34 1.95 -12.81
N HIS A 53 -7.59 2.38 -12.92
CA HIS A 53 -8.76 1.49 -13.00
C HIS A 53 -8.87 0.58 -11.78
N ILE A 54 -8.55 1.11 -10.62
CA ILE A 54 -8.64 0.37 -9.36
C ILE A 54 -9.87 0.84 -8.62
N MET A 55 -10.71 -0.08 -8.21
CA MET A 55 -12.01 0.24 -7.65
C MET A 55 -12.21 -0.15 -6.19
N GLY A 56 -11.21 -0.61 -5.52
CA GLY A 56 -11.36 -1.02 -4.13
C GLY A 56 -10.15 -0.71 -3.29
N VAL A 57 -10.33 -0.75 -1.98
CA VAL A 57 -9.25 -0.56 -1.01
C VAL A 57 -9.18 -1.79 -0.12
N PRO A 58 -8.03 -2.11 0.46
CA PRO A 58 -6.77 -1.39 0.36
C PRO A 58 -6.02 -1.68 -0.93
N VAL A 59 -5.19 -0.75 -1.34
CA VAL A 59 -4.24 -0.97 -2.43
C VAL A 59 -2.86 -0.58 -1.95
N VAL A 60 -1.91 -1.48 -2.09
CA VAL A 60 -0.52 -1.20 -1.74
C VAL A 60 0.25 -0.96 -3.02
N LEU A 61 0.71 0.26 -3.20
CA LEU A 61 1.50 0.62 -4.36
C LEU A 61 2.98 0.54 -3.99
N VAL A 62 3.68 -0.45 -4.51
CA VAL A 62 5.11 -0.64 -4.26
C VAL A 62 5.85 -0.17 -5.50
N GLY A 63 6.46 1.02 -5.41
CA GLY A 63 7.01 1.66 -6.59
C GLY A 63 5.89 1.96 -7.57
N SER A 64 5.88 1.28 -8.70
CA SER A 64 4.82 1.43 -9.69
C SER A 64 3.93 0.19 -9.79
N HIS A 65 4.08 -0.75 -8.85
CA HIS A 65 3.33 -2.02 -8.89
C HIS A 65 2.18 -2.00 -7.89
N PRO A 66 0.93 -1.97 -8.34
CA PRO A 66 -0.21 -2.01 -7.42
C PRO A 66 -0.52 -3.43 -6.98
N ILE A 67 -0.79 -3.56 -5.68
CA ILE A 67 -1.26 -4.81 -5.09
C ILE A 67 -2.64 -4.55 -4.54
N ILE A 68 -3.65 -5.22 -5.07
CA ILE A 68 -5.03 -4.99 -4.67
C ILE A 68 -5.39 -5.93 -3.54
N GLY A 69 -5.89 -5.35 -2.46
CA GLY A 69 -6.24 -6.09 -1.26
C GLY A 69 -5.01 -6.42 -0.44
N PHE A 70 -5.21 -7.25 0.58
CA PHE A 70 -4.09 -7.70 1.42
C PHE A 70 -3.56 -9.00 0.85
N ASP A 71 -2.71 -8.88 -0.16
CA ASP A 71 -2.10 -10.03 -0.79
C ASP A 71 -0.67 -10.18 -0.24
N LYS A 72 -0.57 -10.90 0.86
CA LYS A 72 0.69 -11.04 1.58
C LYS A 72 1.79 -11.62 0.71
N ALA A 73 1.45 -12.60 -0.13
CA ALA A 73 2.44 -13.23 -0.99
C ALA A 73 3.06 -12.24 -1.97
N LYS A 74 2.23 -11.40 -2.59
CA LYS A 74 2.74 -10.39 -3.51
C LYS A 74 3.51 -9.30 -2.79
N ILE A 75 3.04 -8.89 -1.61
CA ILE A 75 3.76 -7.90 -0.81
C ILE A 75 5.13 -8.43 -0.45
N ASP A 76 5.20 -9.65 0.02
CA ASP A 76 6.48 -10.27 0.41
C ASP A 76 7.42 -10.34 -0.79
N LYS A 77 6.90 -10.73 -1.94
CA LYS A 77 7.71 -10.88 -3.14
C LYS A 77 8.28 -9.54 -3.60
N LEU A 78 7.44 -8.50 -3.63
CA LEU A 78 7.88 -7.19 -4.11
C LEU A 78 8.81 -6.49 -3.13
N LEU A 79 8.65 -6.75 -1.84
CA LEU A 79 9.48 -6.11 -0.82
C LEU A 79 10.64 -6.97 -0.37
N GLY A 80 10.77 -8.18 -0.89
CA GLY A 80 11.85 -9.06 -0.52
C GLY A 80 11.76 -9.59 0.90
N ILE A 81 10.55 -9.69 1.43
CA ILE A 81 10.35 -10.19 2.79
C ILE A 81 10.47 -11.71 2.78
N LYS A 82 11.36 -12.21 3.60
CA LYS A 82 11.53 -13.66 3.74
C LYS A 82 10.77 -14.14 4.97
N LYS A 83 10.18 -15.30 4.86
CA LYS A 83 9.53 -15.92 6.01
C LYS A 83 10.52 -16.45 7.00
#